data_b8412339d0cf51e2ac52367dc70bc529
#
_entry.id   b8412339d0cf51e2ac52367dc70bc529
#
_cell.length_a   1.000
_cell.length_b   1.000
_cell.length_c   1.000
_cell.angle_alpha   90.00
_cell.angle_beta   90.00
_cell.angle_gamma   90.00
#
_symmetry.space_group_name_H-M   'P 1'
#
loop_
_entity.id
_entity.type
_entity.pdbx_description
1 polymer ?
#
loop_
_entity_poly.entity_id
_entity_poly.type
_entity_poly.pdbx_seq_one_letter_code
_entity_poly.pdbx_strand_id
1 'polypeptide(L)'
;MGSTATQAGIPGKKMGKKTTVAIAHSDRDLGKPAEYTREQLDLVKALIRQIAEQSMGGMHNIVRQGDKVLIKINTVIPVPANAGFTTDPRMLEALIELVQEQNPSRIQIGERCAMGADTMEAMRVCGIVDVAERTGVELCPFEHAEFDMYKIDRPISFNEFPVPRPVRDADCYIGLPKMKVHVHTTFTGAMKLQFGNLPNYDWMVRCHRDDIYQKIVNLTRAANPKWFVMDSLYACQGNGPFSPYSEDLIKDFNTICGGPDPVAVDTVCEALMDWDYPGTNVPSSVLGAAEGLGTNRMDEIELAGAPLDKVKRRFKRQNNILQGQYPNVNLVMGSTCEAGCKAIVRIQLDQLQADGTLQRLEKPLTIFTGLQFEQHINKVEGDVLIVGDCAKGMLEKFPNARYWGECEEYPNCTPIWANRPDVGIANYVRQLTAVREGHAR
;
A
#
# COMPACT_ATOMS: atom_id res chain seq x y z
N MET A 1 39.18 -43.31 -24.23
CA MET A 1 38.29 -43.82 -23.19
C MET A 1 37.46 -42.64 -22.69
N GLY A 2 36.28 -42.48 -23.25
CA GLY A 2 35.40 -41.38 -22.93
C GLY A 2 34.52 -41.73 -21.73
N SER A 3 34.52 -40.88 -20.70
CA SER A 3 33.63 -40.95 -19.57
C SER A 3 32.38 -40.06 -19.85
N THR A 4 31.26 -40.68 -20.10
CA THR A 4 29.95 -40.04 -20.17
C THR A 4 29.48 -39.77 -18.75
N ALA A 5 29.46 -38.50 -18.30
CA ALA A 5 28.85 -38.07 -17.08
C ALA A 5 27.32 -38.04 -17.30
N THR A 6 26.59 -38.97 -16.71
CA THR A 6 25.12 -38.97 -16.59
C THR A 6 24.70 -37.81 -15.70
N GLN A 7 23.99 -36.83 -16.28
CA GLN A 7 23.26 -35.82 -15.51
C GLN A 7 22.17 -36.54 -14.69
N ALA A 8 22.33 -36.52 -13.36
CA ALA A 8 21.28 -36.91 -12.44
C ALA A 8 20.16 -35.87 -12.53
N GLY A 9 19.00 -36.25 -13.04
CA GLY A 9 17.81 -35.40 -13.08
C GLY A 9 17.40 -35.01 -11.67
N ILE A 10 17.12 -33.72 -11.46
CA ILE A 10 16.52 -33.20 -10.24
C ILE A 10 15.18 -33.91 -10.04
N PRO A 11 14.92 -34.52 -8.87
CA PRO A 11 13.66 -35.20 -8.63
C PRO A 11 12.52 -34.20 -8.80
N GLY A 12 11.56 -34.50 -9.68
CA GLY A 12 10.38 -33.68 -9.88
C GLY A 12 9.64 -33.48 -8.55
N LYS A 13 9.55 -32.22 -8.10
CA LYS A 13 8.75 -31.81 -6.95
C LYS A 13 7.32 -32.30 -7.22
N LYS A 14 6.75 -33.14 -6.36
CA LYS A 14 5.32 -33.51 -6.44
C LYS A 14 4.54 -32.21 -6.53
N MET A 15 3.79 -32.00 -7.61
CA MET A 15 2.90 -30.85 -7.73
C MET A 15 1.90 -30.88 -6.57
N GLY A 16 2.09 -29.98 -5.60
CA GLY A 16 1.13 -29.76 -4.53
C GLY A 16 -0.20 -29.26 -5.12
N LYS A 17 -1.27 -29.35 -4.36
CA LYS A 17 -2.57 -28.77 -4.75
C LYS A 17 -2.35 -27.28 -5.04
N LYS A 18 -2.77 -26.81 -6.24
CA LYS A 18 -2.71 -25.39 -6.61
C LYS A 18 -3.52 -24.57 -5.62
N THR A 19 -3.06 -23.35 -5.31
CA THR A 19 -3.88 -22.38 -4.60
C THR A 19 -4.87 -21.76 -5.57
N THR A 20 -6.12 -21.54 -5.13
CA THR A 20 -7.15 -20.95 -5.99
C THR A 20 -7.29 -19.46 -5.68
N VAL A 21 -7.20 -18.62 -6.70
CA VAL A 21 -7.58 -17.20 -6.65
C VAL A 21 -8.77 -17.01 -7.57
N ALA A 22 -9.89 -16.56 -7.02
CA ALA A 22 -11.10 -16.29 -7.78
C ALA A 22 -11.12 -14.82 -8.27
N ILE A 23 -11.70 -14.60 -9.45
CA ILE A 23 -11.91 -13.29 -10.07
C ILE A 23 -13.41 -13.11 -10.33
N ALA A 24 -13.97 -11.98 -9.91
CA ALA A 24 -15.35 -11.62 -10.19
C ALA A 24 -15.39 -10.23 -10.83
N HIS A 25 -16.27 -10.04 -11.80
CA HIS A 25 -16.43 -8.80 -12.55
C HIS A 25 -17.90 -8.50 -12.78
N SER A 26 -18.24 -7.22 -12.90
CA SER A 26 -19.59 -6.76 -13.24
C SER A 26 -19.55 -5.62 -14.22
N ASP A 27 -20.32 -5.76 -15.32
CA ASP A 27 -20.59 -4.68 -16.27
C ASP A 27 -21.75 -3.78 -15.82
N ARG A 28 -22.39 -4.11 -14.68
CA ARG A 28 -23.51 -3.31 -14.14
C ARG A 28 -22.98 -2.12 -13.36
N ASP A 29 -23.82 -1.09 -13.24
CA ASP A 29 -23.54 0.04 -12.34
C ASP A 29 -23.55 -0.42 -10.88
N LEU A 30 -22.40 -0.31 -10.23
CA LEU A 30 -22.22 -0.63 -8.81
C LEU A 30 -22.35 0.58 -7.89
N GLY A 31 -22.77 1.76 -8.41
CA GLY A 31 -22.85 3.01 -7.65
C GLY A 31 -21.47 3.63 -7.39
N LYS A 32 -21.42 4.52 -6.38
CA LYS A 32 -20.18 5.19 -5.96
C LYS A 32 -19.90 4.89 -4.48
N PRO A 33 -18.66 5.01 -4.01
CA PRO A 33 -18.31 4.69 -2.61
C PRO A 33 -19.17 5.41 -1.54
N ALA A 34 -19.58 6.66 -1.79
CA ALA A 34 -20.38 7.44 -0.85
C ALA A 34 -21.89 7.43 -1.16
N GLU A 35 -22.29 6.92 -2.33
CA GLU A 35 -23.66 6.99 -2.83
C GLU A 35 -24.02 5.70 -3.56
N TYR A 36 -24.70 4.78 -2.88
CA TYR A 36 -25.14 3.51 -3.47
C TYR A 36 -26.50 3.09 -2.94
N THR A 37 -27.24 2.41 -3.79
CA THR A 37 -28.54 1.81 -3.45
C THR A 37 -28.38 0.42 -2.86
N ARG A 38 -29.43 -0.12 -2.24
CA ARG A 38 -29.45 -1.51 -1.77
C ARG A 38 -29.18 -2.51 -2.94
N GLU A 39 -29.78 -2.27 -4.12
CA GLU A 39 -29.54 -3.12 -5.29
C GLU A 39 -28.06 -3.15 -5.68
N GLN A 40 -27.40 -1.98 -5.69
CA GLN A 40 -25.96 -1.87 -6.01
C GLN A 40 -25.09 -2.58 -4.96
N LEU A 41 -25.44 -2.47 -3.68
CA LEU A 41 -24.79 -3.20 -2.60
C LEU A 41 -24.95 -4.72 -2.75
N ASP A 42 -26.15 -5.18 -3.11
CA ASP A 42 -26.44 -6.60 -3.34
C ASP A 42 -25.62 -7.15 -4.52
N LEU A 43 -25.35 -6.35 -5.55
CA LEU A 43 -24.45 -6.72 -6.63
C LEU A 43 -23.00 -6.88 -6.15
N VAL A 44 -22.50 -5.96 -5.34
CA VAL A 44 -21.15 -6.08 -4.74
C VAL A 44 -21.08 -7.29 -3.82
N LYS A 45 -22.11 -7.53 -3.02
CA LYS A 45 -22.23 -8.71 -2.14
C LYS A 45 -22.21 -10.02 -2.94
N ALA A 46 -22.87 -10.06 -4.11
CA ALA A 46 -22.85 -11.22 -5.00
C ALA A 46 -21.44 -11.49 -5.56
N LEU A 47 -20.69 -10.44 -5.93
CA LEU A 47 -19.28 -10.56 -6.37
C LEU A 47 -18.40 -11.17 -5.26
N ILE A 48 -18.49 -10.65 -4.02
CA ILE A 48 -17.71 -11.17 -2.88
C ILE A 48 -18.10 -12.62 -2.57
N ARG A 49 -19.39 -12.94 -2.60
CA ARG A 49 -19.89 -14.31 -2.42
C ARG A 49 -19.30 -15.26 -3.46
N GLN A 50 -19.28 -14.85 -4.73
CA GLN A 50 -18.65 -15.63 -5.81
C GLN A 50 -17.16 -15.89 -5.52
N ILE A 51 -16.41 -14.87 -5.07
CA ILE A 51 -15.00 -15.04 -4.68
C ILE A 51 -14.87 -16.08 -3.56
N ALA A 52 -15.68 -15.99 -2.51
CA ALA A 52 -15.64 -16.93 -1.39
C ALA A 52 -15.99 -18.37 -1.83
N GLU A 53 -17.03 -18.53 -2.65
CA GLU A 53 -17.45 -19.83 -3.17
C GLU A 53 -16.37 -20.49 -4.03
N GLN A 54 -15.77 -19.73 -4.95
CA GLN A 54 -14.81 -20.28 -5.90
C GLN A 54 -13.41 -20.46 -5.31
N SER A 55 -12.99 -19.64 -4.35
CA SER A 55 -11.65 -19.76 -3.73
C SER A 55 -11.63 -20.67 -2.52
N MET A 56 -12.73 -20.77 -1.76
CA MET A 56 -12.77 -21.46 -0.48
C MET A 56 -13.95 -22.45 -0.35
N GLY A 57 -14.81 -22.58 -1.37
CA GLY A 57 -16.03 -23.38 -1.30
C GLY A 57 -17.15 -22.76 -0.47
N GLY A 58 -17.08 -21.47 -0.18
CA GLY A 58 -18.09 -20.66 0.50
C GLY A 58 -17.60 -19.97 1.76
N MET A 59 -18.37 -18.94 2.18
CA MET A 59 -18.04 -18.13 3.36
C MET A 59 -17.96 -18.96 4.65
N HIS A 60 -18.73 -20.01 4.78
CA HIS A 60 -18.72 -20.94 5.94
C HIS A 60 -17.38 -21.67 6.15
N ASN A 61 -16.53 -21.78 5.11
CA ASN A 61 -15.17 -22.31 5.21
C ASN A 61 -14.15 -21.25 5.62
N ILE A 62 -14.53 -19.96 5.52
CA ILE A 62 -13.72 -18.82 5.95
C ILE A 62 -14.06 -18.47 7.40
N VAL A 63 -15.34 -18.26 7.68
CA VAL A 63 -15.86 -17.88 9.00
C VAL A 63 -16.73 -19.00 9.53
N ARG A 64 -16.49 -19.42 10.78
CA ARG A 64 -17.30 -20.41 11.50
C ARG A 64 -18.25 -19.72 12.46
N GLN A 65 -19.36 -20.38 12.78
CA GLN A 65 -20.24 -19.92 13.83
C GLN A 65 -19.49 -19.73 15.15
N GLY A 66 -19.68 -18.57 15.79
CA GLY A 66 -19.03 -18.23 17.04
C GLY A 66 -17.63 -17.63 16.93
N ASP A 67 -17.02 -17.57 15.73
CA ASP A 67 -15.71 -16.96 15.53
C ASP A 67 -15.71 -15.47 15.94
N LYS A 68 -14.59 -15.02 16.49
CA LYS A 68 -14.22 -13.61 16.57
C LYS A 68 -13.58 -13.24 15.26
N VAL A 69 -14.22 -12.38 14.48
CA VAL A 69 -13.78 -11.99 13.14
C VAL A 69 -13.14 -10.62 13.20
N LEU A 70 -11.94 -10.49 12.64
CA LEU A 70 -11.29 -9.21 12.37
C LEU A 70 -11.26 -8.97 10.86
N ILE A 71 -11.85 -7.87 10.41
CA ILE A 71 -11.74 -7.38 9.03
C ILE A 71 -10.72 -6.25 9.01
N LYS A 72 -9.58 -6.48 8.36
CA LYS A 72 -8.54 -5.45 8.20
C LYS A 72 -8.77 -4.67 6.92
N ILE A 73 -8.98 -3.39 7.08
CA ILE A 73 -9.21 -2.43 5.99
C ILE A 73 -7.95 -1.63 5.65
N ASN A 74 -8.05 -0.70 4.69
CA ASN A 74 -6.99 0.22 4.30
C ASN A 74 -7.51 1.66 4.24
N THR A 75 -7.16 2.51 5.22
CA THR A 75 -7.58 3.93 5.26
C THR A 75 -6.47 4.94 5.02
N VAL A 76 -5.22 4.58 5.06
CA VAL A 76 -4.00 5.39 4.84
C VAL A 76 -4.01 6.78 5.49
N ILE A 77 -4.88 7.69 5.06
CA ILE A 77 -5.05 9.08 5.54
C ILE A 77 -6.52 9.49 5.47
N PRO A 78 -6.94 10.57 6.16
CA PRO A 78 -8.32 11.08 6.12
C PRO A 78 -8.67 11.67 4.74
N VAL A 79 -9.17 10.85 3.83
CA VAL A 79 -9.65 11.26 2.51
C VAL A 79 -10.94 10.51 2.18
N PRO A 80 -11.87 11.13 1.43
CA PRO A 80 -13.08 10.45 1.01
C PRO A 80 -12.80 9.20 0.18
N ALA A 81 -13.60 8.15 0.34
CA ALA A 81 -13.41 6.89 -0.40
C ALA A 81 -13.49 7.06 -1.93
N ASN A 82 -14.18 8.11 -2.41
CA ASN A 82 -14.22 8.49 -3.83
C ASN A 82 -12.84 8.81 -4.44
N ALA A 83 -11.84 9.08 -3.61
CA ALA A 83 -10.46 9.29 -4.07
C ALA A 83 -9.76 7.99 -4.51
N GLY A 84 -10.33 6.81 -4.23
CA GLY A 84 -9.81 5.51 -4.66
C GLY A 84 -8.58 4.99 -3.90
N PHE A 85 -8.22 5.62 -2.77
CA PHE A 85 -7.03 5.26 -1.99
C PHE A 85 -7.34 4.45 -0.75
N THR A 86 -8.58 4.54 -0.26
CA THR A 86 -9.06 3.90 0.96
C THR A 86 -10.06 2.81 0.62
N THR A 87 -10.33 1.93 1.58
CA THR A 87 -11.35 0.90 1.44
C THR A 87 -12.70 1.52 1.07
N ASP A 88 -13.34 0.91 0.09
CA ASP A 88 -14.66 1.31 -0.39
C ASP A 88 -15.74 0.83 0.59
N PRO A 89 -16.60 1.73 1.09
CA PRO A 89 -17.69 1.37 2.00
C PRO A 89 -18.59 0.25 1.47
N ARG A 90 -18.85 0.19 0.16
CA ARG A 90 -19.65 -0.88 -0.47
C ARG A 90 -19.03 -2.25 -0.28
N MET A 91 -17.71 -2.35 -0.49
CA MET A 91 -16.96 -3.61 -0.29
C MET A 91 -16.99 -4.05 1.16
N LEU A 92 -16.79 -3.10 2.09
CA LEU A 92 -16.79 -3.40 3.51
C LEU A 92 -18.20 -3.83 4.00
N GLU A 93 -19.25 -3.06 3.66
CA GLU A 93 -20.62 -3.37 4.08
C GLU A 93 -21.09 -4.71 3.53
N ALA A 94 -20.87 -4.97 2.25
CA ALA A 94 -21.19 -6.25 1.62
C ALA A 94 -20.43 -7.43 2.26
N LEU A 95 -19.14 -7.24 2.60
CA LEU A 95 -18.35 -8.26 3.28
C LEU A 95 -18.88 -8.53 4.70
N ILE A 96 -19.19 -7.48 5.46
CA ILE A 96 -19.75 -7.60 6.82
C ILE A 96 -21.05 -8.40 6.79
N GLU A 97 -21.96 -8.10 5.87
CA GLU A 97 -23.22 -8.84 5.75
C GLU A 97 -23.00 -10.34 5.46
N LEU A 98 -22.02 -10.67 4.60
CA LEU A 98 -21.68 -12.07 4.33
C LEU A 98 -21.06 -12.79 5.54
N VAL A 99 -20.29 -12.07 6.33
CA VAL A 99 -19.71 -12.57 7.58
C VAL A 99 -20.81 -12.76 8.62
N GLN A 100 -21.77 -11.83 8.76
CA GLN A 100 -22.89 -11.92 9.68
C GLN A 100 -23.79 -13.14 9.38
N GLU A 101 -23.94 -13.53 8.13
CA GLU A 101 -24.67 -14.74 7.73
C GLU A 101 -24.08 -16.02 8.34
N GLN A 102 -22.82 -16.01 8.79
CA GLN A 102 -22.15 -17.14 9.43
C GLN A 102 -22.30 -17.18 10.95
N ASN A 103 -23.02 -16.22 11.54
CA ASN A 103 -23.24 -16.09 12.99
C ASN A 103 -21.95 -16.06 13.82
N PRO A 104 -21.00 -15.17 13.54
CA PRO A 104 -19.83 -14.96 14.37
C PRO A 104 -20.23 -14.41 15.75
N SER A 105 -19.39 -14.62 16.77
CA SER A 105 -19.62 -14.02 18.11
C SER A 105 -19.30 -12.54 18.17
N ARG A 106 -18.40 -12.08 17.29
CA ARG A 106 -17.93 -10.68 17.22
C ARG A 106 -17.39 -10.37 15.84
N ILE A 107 -17.60 -9.14 15.37
CA ILE A 107 -16.96 -8.60 14.17
C ILE A 107 -16.31 -7.27 14.54
N GLN A 108 -15.01 -7.13 14.23
CA GLN A 108 -14.26 -5.89 14.40
C GLN A 108 -13.68 -5.41 13.06
N ILE A 109 -13.72 -4.11 12.83
CA ILE A 109 -13.02 -3.45 11.71
C ILE A 109 -11.73 -2.88 12.26
N GLY A 110 -10.59 -3.46 11.86
CA GLY A 110 -9.26 -3.07 12.35
C GLY A 110 -8.46 -2.26 11.35
N GLU A 111 -7.82 -1.20 11.82
CA GLU A 111 -6.89 -0.38 11.04
C GLU A 111 -6.02 0.49 11.93
N ARG A 112 -4.89 0.90 11.38
CA ARG A 112 -4.11 2.06 11.81
C ARG A 112 -3.61 2.83 10.60
N CYS A 113 -3.97 4.11 10.52
CA CYS A 113 -3.59 5.03 9.44
C CYS A 113 -2.08 5.26 9.32
N ALA A 114 -1.66 5.71 8.16
CA ALA A 114 -0.29 6.16 7.92
C ALA A 114 -0.08 7.62 8.36
N MET A 115 1.18 8.07 8.33
CA MET A 115 1.60 9.46 8.44
C MET A 115 1.23 10.17 9.75
N GLY A 116 0.94 9.43 10.83
CA GLY A 116 0.50 10.02 12.10
C GLY A 116 -0.90 10.62 12.05
N ALA A 117 -1.69 10.29 11.02
CA ALA A 117 -3.09 10.67 10.95
C ALA A 117 -3.90 9.92 12.03
N ASP A 118 -4.97 10.55 12.50
CA ASP A 118 -5.93 9.93 13.40
C ASP A 118 -6.76 8.89 12.63
N THR A 119 -6.76 7.64 13.11
CA THR A 119 -7.45 6.54 12.42
C THR A 119 -8.96 6.67 12.49
N MET A 120 -9.51 7.14 13.59
CA MET A 120 -10.96 7.36 13.71
C MET A 120 -11.42 8.45 12.75
N GLU A 121 -10.67 9.54 12.64
CA GLU A 121 -10.96 10.61 11.68
C GLU A 121 -10.87 10.08 10.23
N ALA A 122 -9.86 9.26 9.89
CA ALA A 122 -9.79 8.65 8.58
C ALA A 122 -10.94 7.70 8.29
N MET A 123 -11.34 6.86 9.24
CA MET A 123 -12.52 5.99 9.13
C MET A 123 -13.81 6.79 8.93
N ARG A 124 -13.93 7.93 9.61
CA ARG A 124 -15.10 8.83 9.48
C ARG A 124 -15.15 9.46 8.10
N VAL A 125 -14.03 10.06 7.65
CA VAL A 125 -13.96 10.76 6.35
C VAL A 125 -14.18 9.84 5.17
N CYS A 126 -13.72 8.58 5.23
CA CYS A 126 -13.95 7.61 4.15
C CYS A 126 -15.26 6.82 4.26
N GLY A 127 -16.13 7.12 5.24
CA GLY A 127 -17.47 6.53 5.37
C GLY A 127 -17.49 5.15 6.07
N ILE A 128 -16.41 4.72 6.71
CA ILE A 128 -16.33 3.43 7.41
C ILE A 128 -17.11 3.48 8.74
N VAL A 129 -17.12 4.63 9.42
CA VAL A 129 -17.93 4.81 10.65
C VAL A 129 -19.40 4.58 10.36
N ASP A 130 -19.92 5.17 9.27
CA ASP A 130 -21.34 5.01 8.88
C ASP A 130 -21.67 3.55 8.55
N VAL A 131 -20.75 2.81 7.93
CA VAL A 131 -20.91 1.36 7.70
C VAL A 131 -20.97 0.60 9.02
N ALA A 132 -20.05 0.90 9.95
CA ALA A 132 -20.02 0.23 11.26
C ALA A 132 -21.33 0.48 12.05
N GLU A 133 -21.85 1.71 12.03
CA GLU A 133 -23.12 2.07 12.68
C GLU A 133 -24.32 1.32 12.05
N ARG A 134 -24.40 1.28 10.71
CA ARG A 134 -25.50 0.58 10.01
C ARG A 134 -25.48 -0.93 10.23
N THR A 135 -24.28 -1.52 10.31
CA THR A 135 -24.12 -2.98 10.45
C THR A 135 -23.99 -3.45 11.89
N GLY A 136 -23.84 -2.54 12.85
CA GLY A 136 -23.70 -2.85 14.27
C GLY A 136 -22.39 -3.52 14.65
N VAL A 137 -21.29 -3.31 13.89
CA VAL A 137 -19.97 -3.89 14.14
C VAL A 137 -19.04 -2.90 14.84
N GLU A 138 -18.00 -3.42 15.49
CA GLU A 138 -17.08 -2.61 16.28
C GLU A 138 -15.94 -2.03 15.44
N LEU A 139 -15.60 -0.76 15.68
CA LEU A 139 -14.38 -0.14 15.18
C LEU A 139 -13.21 -0.43 16.15
N CYS A 140 -12.07 -0.79 15.62
CA CYS A 140 -10.89 -1.14 16.37
C CYS A 140 -9.64 -0.40 15.82
N PRO A 141 -9.45 0.89 16.16
CA PRO A 141 -8.23 1.61 15.82
C PRO A 141 -7.04 1.01 16.61
N PHE A 142 -6.04 0.51 15.90
CA PHE A 142 -4.95 -0.27 16.52
C PHE A 142 -4.01 0.57 17.39
N GLU A 143 -3.95 1.88 17.20
CA GLU A 143 -3.22 2.78 18.11
C GLU A 143 -3.74 2.79 19.55
N HIS A 144 -4.97 2.32 19.77
CA HIS A 144 -5.58 2.19 21.08
C HIS A 144 -5.62 0.74 21.58
N ALA A 145 -5.17 -0.21 20.77
CA ALA A 145 -5.15 -1.61 21.14
C ALA A 145 -3.88 -1.97 21.93
N GLU A 146 -4.01 -2.90 22.86
CA GLU A 146 -2.83 -3.57 23.42
C GLU A 146 -2.16 -4.42 22.36
N PHE A 147 -0.85 -4.62 22.47
CA PHE A 147 -0.06 -5.43 21.55
C PHE A 147 0.92 -6.34 22.29
N ASP A 148 1.26 -7.44 21.62
CA ASP A 148 2.32 -8.34 22.08
C ASP A 148 3.45 -8.37 21.05
N MET A 149 4.67 -8.65 21.52
CA MET A 149 5.82 -8.76 20.61
C MET A 149 5.85 -10.14 19.95
N TYR A 150 5.82 -10.17 18.63
CA TYR A 150 5.98 -11.37 17.82
C TYR A 150 7.46 -11.56 17.47
N LYS A 151 8.03 -12.69 17.89
CA LYS A 151 9.44 -13.04 17.60
C LYS A 151 9.57 -13.62 16.20
N ILE A 152 10.61 -13.19 15.50
CA ILE A 152 10.93 -13.65 14.14
C ILE A 152 11.96 -14.77 14.22
N ASP A 153 11.66 -15.94 13.65
CA ASP A 153 12.52 -17.13 13.73
C ASP A 153 13.89 -16.93 13.06
N ARG A 154 13.95 -16.17 11.98
CA ARG A 154 15.16 -15.85 11.22
C ARG A 154 15.21 -14.35 10.93
N PRO A 155 15.63 -13.54 11.90
CA PRO A 155 15.59 -12.11 11.76
C PRO A 155 16.66 -11.60 10.77
N ILE A 156 16.26 -10.71 9.85
CA ILE A 156 17.17 -9.99 8.96
C ILE A 156 17.35 -8.55 9.45
N SER A 157 16.26 -7.86 9.76
CA SER A 157 16.28 -6.45 10.18
C SER A 157 15.78 -6.22 11.61
N PHE A 158 14.74 -6.94 12.02
CA PHE A 158 14.20 -6.89 13.38
C PHE A 158 14.09 -8.29 13.97
N ASN A 159 14.33 -8.41 15.28
CA ASN A 159 14.14 -9.67 16.00
C ASN A 159 12.68 -9.93 16.35
N GLU A 160 11.88 -8.87 16.44
CA GLU A 160 10.46 -8.93 16.83
C GLU A 160 9.68 -7.73 16.33
N PHE A 161 8.36 -7.89 16.19
CA PHE A 161 7.40 -6.85 15.86
C PHE A 161 6.26 -6.80 16.87
N PRO A 162 5.67 -5.61 17.12
CA PRO A 162 4.42 -5.51 17.85
C PRO A 162 3.24 -5.96 16.95
N VAL A 163 2.42 -6.86 17.48
CA VAL A 163 1.18 -7.31 16.86
C VAL A 163 0.03 -6.94 17.77
N PRO A 164 -0.97 -6.17 17.29
CA PRO A 164 -2.14 -5.81 18.08
C PRO A 164 -2.90 -7.04 18.54
N ARG A 165 -3.34 -7.07 19.81
CA ARG A 165 -4.10 -8.22 20.34
C ARG A 165 -5.35 -8.55 19.50
N PRO A 166 -6.13 -7.59 18.98
CA PRO A 166 -7.24 -7.92 18.10
C PRO A 166 -6.83 -8.75 16.86
N VAL A 167 -5.61 -8.55 16.33
CA VAL A 167 -5.07 -9.36 15.22
C VAL A 167 -4.74 -10.78 15.70
N ARG A 168 -4.08 -10.89 16.85
CA ARG A 168 -3.66 -12.17 17.40
C ARG A 168 -4.83 -13.01 17.92
N ASP A 169 -5.82 -12.37 18.55
CA ASP A 169 -6.92 -13.01 19.25
C ASP A 169 -8.13 -13.30 18.35
N ALA A 170 -8.07 -12.91 17.06
CA ALA A 170 -9.08 -13.22 16.07
C ALA A 170 -9.04 -14.72 15.70
N ASP A 171 -10.20 -15.39 15.74
CA ASP A 171 -10.35 -16.76 15.23
C ASP A 171 -10.33 -16.77 13.70
N CYS A 172 -10.76 -15.66 13.09
CA CYS A 172 -10.74 -15.43 11.66
C CYS A 172 -10.30 -14.01 11.35
N TYR A 173 -9.14 -13.85 10.68
CA TYR A 173 -8.65 -12.59 10.18
C TYR A 173 -8.85 -12.53 8.65
N ILE A 174 -9.64 -11.56 8.19
CA ILE A 174 -9.92 -11.31 6.77
C ILE A 174 -9.24 -10.00 6.35
N GLY A 175 -8.43 -10.04 5.29
CA GLY A 175 -7.86 -8.85 4.68
C GLY A 175 -8.78 -8.27 3.59
N LEU A 176 -9.05 -6.96 3.65
CA LEU A 176 -9.74 -6.19 2.62
C LEU A 176 -8.79 -5.09 2.09
N PRO A 177 -7.73 -5.49 1.33
CA PRO A 177 -6.76 -4.57 0.77
C PRO A 177 -7.34 -3.74 -0.38
N LYS A 178 -6.78 -2.54 -0.60
CA LYS A 178 -7.10 -1.66 -1.72
C LYS A 178 -6.12 -1.89 -2.87
N MET A 179 -6.62 -2.10 -4.09
CA MET A 179 -5.77 -2.20 -5.29
C MET A 179 -5.25 -0.82 -5.68
N LYS A 180 -3.95 -0.60 -5.49
CA LYS A 180 -3.29 0.65 -5.90
C LYS A 180 -1.80 0.48 -6.12
N VAL A 181 -1.26 1.21 -7.09
CA VAL A 181 0.18 1.36 -7.29
C VAL A 181 0.79 2.15 -6.13
N HIS A 182 2.05 1.94 -5.82
CA HIS A 182 2.69 2.54 -4.66
C HIS A 182 4.15 2.89 -4.93
N VAL A 183 4.51 4.16 -4.72
CA VAL A 183 5.86 4.67 -5.00
C VAL A 183 6.96 4.03 -4.14
N HIS A 184 6.66 3.63 -2.89
CA HIS A 184 7.65 2.96 -2.01
C HIS A 184 7.78 1.46 -2.28
N THR A 185 6.67 0.78 -2.58
CA THR A 185 6.61 -0.68 -2.59
C THR A 185 6.02 -1.27 -3.87
N THR A 186 5.97 -0.48 -4.93
CA THR A 186 5.42 -0.84 -6.25
C THR A 186 3.92 -1.07 -6.24
N PHE A 187 3.40 -1.82 -5.27
CA PHE A 187 1.99 -2.20 -5.16
C PHE A 187 1.51 -2.19 -3.71
N THR A 188 0.27 -1.80 -3.49
CA THR A 188 -0.48 -2.02 -2.26
C THR A 188 -1.47 -3.14 -2.49
N GLY A 189 -1.26 -4.26 -1.82
CA GLY A 189 -2.06 -5.47 -1.95
C GLY A 189 -2.27 -6.17 -0.63
N ALA A 190 -2.47 -7.49 -0.69
CA ALA A 190 -2.74 -8.34 0.45
C ALA A 190 -1.59 -8.35 1.47
N MET A 191 -0.35 -8.46 0.98
CA MET A 191 0.82 -8.49 1.86
C MET A 191 1.07 -7.12 2.51
N LYS A 192 1.10 -6.03 1.74
CA LYS A 192 1.37 -4.68 2.28
C LYS A 192 0.27 -4.17 3.21
N LEU A 193 -0.95 -4.70 3.14
CA LEU A 193 -2.03 -4.37 4.07
C LEU A 193 -1.59 -4.48 5.54
N GLN A 194 -0.67 -5.40 5.84
CA GLN A 194 -0.22 -5.71 7.19
C GLN A 194 0.60 -4.57 7.84
N PHE A 195 1.05 -3.58 7.09
CA PHE A 195 1.65 -2.37 7.67
C PHE A 195 0.69 -1.60 8.59
N GLY A 196 -0.60 -1.65 8.31
CA GLY A 196 -1.63 -1.09 9.18
C GLY A 196 -1.86 -1.85 10.49
N ASN A 197 -1.08 -2.91 10.78
CA ASN A 197 -1.06 -3.60 12.06
C ASN A 197 -0.02 -3.00 13.03
N LEU A 198 0.83 -2.08 12.57
CA LEU A 198 1.84 -1.44 13.43
C LEU A 198 1.15 -0.42 14.36
N PRO A 199 1.38 -0.46 15.69
CA PRO A 199 0.54 0.25 16.65
C PRO A 199 0.74 1.77 16.68
N ASN A 200 1.90 2.27 16.25
CA ASN A 200 2.20 3.70 16.32
C ASN A 200 3.08 4.20 15.17
N TYR A 201 3.24 5.52 15.12
CA TYR A 201 4.02 6.19 14.08
C TYR A 201 5.49 5.77 14.09
N ASP A 202 6.10 5.60 15.25
CA ASP A 202 7.52 5.22 15.38
C ASP A 202 7.78 3.84 14.73
N TRP A 203 6.97 2.83 15.03
CA TRP A 203 7.08 1.52 14.39
C TRP A 203 6.84 1.60 12.88
N MET A 204 5.87 2.40 12.43
CA MET A 204 5.64 2.58 11.02
C MET A 204 6.86 3.18 10.32
N VAL A 205 7.48 4.21 10.90
CA VAL A 205 8.68 4.85 10.34
C VAL A 205 9.85 3.88 10.29
N ARG A 206 10.11 3.15 11.38
CA ARG A 206 11.15 2.10 11.45
C ARG A 206 10.94 1.03 10.38
N CYS A 207 9.69 0.64 10.12
CA CYS A 207 9.37 -0.35 9.09
C CYS A 207 9.48 0.18 7.66
N HIS A 208 9.46 1.51 7.44
CA HIS A 208 9.71 2.12 6.13
C HIS A 208 11.21 2.34 5.81
N ARG A 209 12.10 1.99 6.73
CA ARG A 209 13.56 1.96 6.47
C ARG A 209 13.94 0.70 5.71
N ASP A 210 15.24 0.48 5.63
CA ASP A 210 15.90 -0.69 5.06
C ASP A 210 15.04 -1.95 5.07
N ASP A 211 15.14 -2.78 4.06
CA ASP A 211 14.42 -4.06 3.99
C ASP A 211 12.89 -3.98 4.14
N ILE A 212 12.27 -2.90 3.67
CA ILE A 212 10.81 -2.73 3.75
C ILE A 212 10.06 -3.97 3.23
N TYR A 213 10.57 -4.60 2.18
CA TYR A 213 9.94 -5.78 1.59
C TYR A 213 10.02 -7.00 2.50
N GLN A 214 11.15 -7.18 3.18
CA GLN A 214 11.32 -8.24 4.18
C GLN A 214 10.39 -8.01 5.39
N LYS A 215 10.22 -6.76 5.80
CA LYS A 215 9.31 -6.40 6.89
C LYS A 215 7.84 -6.67 6.52
N ILE A 216 7.45 -6.42 5.26
CA ILE A 216 6.13 -6.80 4.75
C ILE A 216 5.91 -8.31 4.87
N VAL A 217 6.90 -9.13 4.47
CA VAL A 217 6.84 -10.59 4.58
C VAL A 217 6.67 -11.02 6.05
N ASN A 218 7.48 -10.46 6.94
CA ASN A 218 7.44 -10.79 8.37
C ASN A 218 6.12 -10.37 9.04
N LEU A 219 5.61 -9.17 8.71
CA LEU A 219 4.30 -8.71 9.21
C LEU A 219 3.16 -9.60 8.70
N THR A 220 3.22 -10.04 7.43
CA THR A 220 2.22 -10.94 6.87
C THR A 220 2.23 -12.30 7.60
N ARG A 221 3.41 -12.84 7.87
CA ARG A 221 3.57 -14.08 8.65
C ARG A 221 3.04 -13.93 10.07
N ALA A 222 3.37 -12.82 10.74
CA ALA A 222 2.92 -12.56 12.10
C ALA A 222 1.40 -12.39 12.23
N ALA A 223 0.79 -11.73 11.26
CA ALA A 223 -0.65 -11.49 11.23
C ALA A 223 -1.45 -12.71 10.78
N ASN A 224 -0.87 -13.56 9.93
CA ASN A 224 -1.43 -14.81 9.42
C ASN A 224 -2.91 -14.73 8.97
N PRO A 225 -3.28 -13.84 8.03
CA PRO A 225 -4.66 -13.72 7.58
C PRO A 225 -5.16 -15.00 6.92
N LYS A 226 -6.43 -15.34 7.14
CA LYS A 226 -7.05 -16.56 6.63
C LYS A 226 -7.51 -16.42 5.18
N TRP A 227 -7.95 -15.25 4.78
CA TRP A 227 -8.52 -14.98 3.47
C TRP A 227 -8.42 -13.49 3.11
N PHE A 228 -8.37 -13.22 1.81
CA PHE A 228 -8.35 -11.87 1.27
C PHE A 228 -9.40 -11.69 0.18
N VAL A 229 -10.02 -10.52 0.15
CA VAL A 229 -10.77 -10.04 -0.98
C VAL A 229 -10.27 -8.65 -1.34
N MET A 230 -9.76 -8.49 -2.57
CA MET A 230 -9.17 -7.24 -3.06
C MET A 230 -10.26 -6.25 -3.42
N ASP A 231 -10.27 -5.11 -2.76
CA ASP A 231 -11.10 -3.97 -3.14
C ASP A 231 -10.48 -3.26 -4.34
N SER A 232 -11.11 -3.42 -5.48
CA SER A 232 -10.71 -2.83 -6.76
C SER A 232 -11.88 -2.31 -7.59
N LEU A 233 -13.03 -2.04 -6.98
CA LEU A 233 -14.14 -1.35 -7.66
C LEU A 233 -13.68 0.01 -8.19
N TYR A 234 -13.07 0.81 -7.30
CA TYR A 234 -12.20 1.93 -7.64
C TYR A 234 -10.76 1.53 -7.37
N ALA A 235 -9.84 1.94 -8.20
CA ALA A 235 -8.42 1.63 -8.06
C ALA A 235 -7.56 2.85 -8.38
N CYS A 236 -6.29 2.84 -7.97
CA CYS A 236 -5.36 3.92 -8.24
C CYS A 236 -4.10 3.40 -8.93
N GLN A 237 -3.72 4.07 -10.01
CA GLN A 237 -2.51 3.81 -10.78
C GLN A 237 -1.46 4.91 -10.61
N GLY A 238 -0.32 4.84 -11.29
CA GLY A 238 0.69 5.89 -11.32
C GLY A 238 1.44 6.04 -10.00
N ASN A 239 1.63 7.27 -9.55
CA ASN A 239 2.44 7.59 -8.38
C ASN A 239 1.65 7.47 -7.05
N GLY A 240 0.97 6.32 -6.83
CA GLY A 240 0.28 6.06 -5.54
C GLY A 240 1.22 6.06 -4.32
N PRO A 241 0.67 5.98 -3.10
CA PRO A 241 -0.66 5.50 -2.74
C PRO A 241 -1.78 6.53 -2.85
N PHE A 242 -1.47 7.81 -3.05
CA PHE A 242 -2.42 8.92 -3.20
C PHE A 242 -1.89 9.89 -4.27
N SER A 243 -2.09 9.53 -5.54
CA SER A 243 -1.75 10.41 -6.65
C SER A 243 -2.65 11.66 -6.62
N PRO A 244 -2.10 12.87 -6.80
CA PRO A 244 -2.91 14.08 -6.89
C PRO A 244 -3.57 14.26 -8.27
N TYR A 245 -3.30 13.36 -9.22
CA TYR A 245 -3.80 13.44 -10.59
C TYR A 245 -5.08 12.63 -10.75
N SER A 246 -6.14 13.28 -11.24
CA SER A 246 -7.46 12.64 -11.42
C SER A 246 -7.45 11.50 -12.43
N GLU A 247 -6.57 11.54 -13.43
CA GLU A 247 -6.38 10.49 -14.43
C GLU A 247 -5.74 9.21 -13.87
N ASP A 248 -5.20 9.26 -12.68
CA ASP A 248 -4.67 8.08 -11.99
C ASP A 248 -5.75 7.33 -11.20
N LEU A 249 -6.93 7.91 -11.06
CA LEU A 249 -8.09 7.25 -10.46
C LEU A 249 -8.87 6.46 -11.52
N ILE A 250 -8.98 5.15 -11.31
CA ILE A 250 -9.77 4.24 -12.13
C ILE A 250 -11.08 3.96 -11.40
N LYS A 251 -12.22 4.47 -11.92
CA LYS A 251 -13.53 4.45 -11.26
C LYS A 251 -14.44 3.29 -11.67
N ASP A 252 -14.06 2.58 -12.73
CA ASP A 252 -14.89 1.62 -13.45
C ASP A 252 -14.18 0.29 -13.67
N PHE A 253 -13.26 -0.07 -12.79
CA PHE A 253 -12.58 -1.34 -12.95
C PHE A 253 -13.51 -2.51 -12.62
N ASN A 254 -14.37 -2.36 -11.60
CA ASN A 254 -15.45 -3.27 -11.23
C ASN A 254 -15.07 -4.76 -11.25
N THR A 255 -13.78 -5.03 -11.03
CA THR A 255 -13.20 -6.37 -10.99
C THR A 255 -12.55 -6.57 -9.64
N ILE A 256 -12.95 -7.60 -8.93
CA ILE A 256 -12.36 -7.98 -7.65
C ILE A 256 -11.74 -9.36 -7.75
N CYS A 257 -10.76 -9.65 -6.92
CA CYS A 257 -10.20 -11.00 -6.78
C CYS A 257 -9.95 -11.33 -5.32
N GLY A 258 -9.77 -12.61 -5.03
CA GLY A 258 -9.49 -13.03 -3.66
C GLY A 258 -9.16 -14.50 -3.53
N GLY A 259 -8.60 -14.85 -2.37
CA GLY A 259 -8.17 -16.20 -2.05
C GLY A 259 -7.43 -16.28 -0.71
N PRO A 260 -6.98 -17.48 -0.29
CA PRO A 260 -6.32 -17.67 1.00
C PRO A 260 -4.82 -17.35 0.98
N ASP A 261 -4.19 -17.29 -0.18
CA ASP A 261 -2.75 -17.11 -0.35
C ASP A 261 -2.45 -15.63 -0.69
N PRO A 262 -1.83 -14.86 0.21
CA PRO A 262 -1.58 -13.43 0.00
C PRO A 262 -0.64 -13.14 -1.19
N VAL A 263 0.33 -14.01 -1.43
CA VAL A 263 1.30 -13.86 -2.53
C VAL A 263 0.61 -14.13 -3.87
N ALA A 264 -0.22 -15.18 -3.94
CA ALA A 264 -0.98 -15.51 -5.13
C ALA A 264 -2.03 -14.42 -5.46
N VAL A 265 -2.71 -13.86 -4.45
CA VAL A 265 -3.66 -12.75 -4.64
C VAL A 265 -2.93 -11.53 -5.21
N ASP A 266 -1.77 -11.13 -4.65
CA ASP A 266 -0.99 -10.01 -5.18
C ASP A 266 -0.47 -10.29 -6.60
N THR A 267 -0.05 -11.53 -6.90
CA THR A 267 0.37 -11.97 -8.24
C THR A 267 -0.78 -11.85 -9.27
N VAL A 268 -1.98 -12.28 -8.91
CA VAL A 268 -3.17 -12.14 -9.76
C VAL A 268 -3.55 -10.68 -9.95
N CYS A 269 -3.36 -9.82 -8.94
CA CYS A 269 -3.55 -8.37 -9.09
C CYS A 269 -2.56 -7.77 -10.11
N GLU A 270 -1.29 -8.20 -10.12
CA GLU A 270 -0.33 -7.79 -11.16
C GLU A 270 -0.81 -8.19 -12.56
N ALA A 271 -1.38 -9.41 -12.70
CA ALA A 271 -1.96 -9.88 -13.95
C ALA A 271 -3.23 -9.10 -14.36
N LEU A 272 -4.09 -8.77 -13.39
CA LEU A 272 -5.28 -7.92 -13.61
C LEU A 272 -4.91 -6.49 -14.01
N MET A 273 -3.80 -5.96 -13.48
CA MET A 273 -3.23 -4.68 -13.89
C MET A 273 -2.51 -4.75 -15.25
N ASP A 274 -2.52 -5.90 -15.91
CA ASP A 274 -1.85 -6.18 -17.18
C ASP A 274 -0.36 -5.84 -17.17
N TRP A 275 0.32 -6.10 -16.04
CA TRP A 275 1.77 -5.94 -15.93
C TRP A 275 2.49 -7.16 -16.49
N ASP A 276 3.60 -6.89 -17.20
CA ASP A 276 4.41 -7.95 -17.76
C ASP A 276 5.05 -8.79 -16.63
N TYR A 277 5.10 -10.11 -16.79
CA TYR A 277 5.67 -11.07 -15.83
C TYR A 277 5.06 -10.98 -14.42
N PRO A 278 3.74 -11.20 -14.25
CA PRO A 278 3.09 -11.17 -12.94
C PRO A 278 3.80 -12.04 -11.90
N GLY A 279 3.86 -11.56 -10.67
CA GLY A 279 4.56 -12.21 -9.56
C GLY A 279 6.05 -11.89 -9.46
N THR A 280 6.61 -11.13 -10.43
CA THR A 280 8.02 -10.73 -10.40
C THR A 280 8.22 -9.22 -10.21
N ASN A 281 7.16 -8.44 -10.30
CA ASN A 281 7.24 -6.98 -10.25
C ASN A 281 7.27 -6.41 -8.84
N VAL A 282 6.71 -7.13 -7.87
CA VAL A 282 6.60 -6.68 -6.48
C VAL A 282 7.57 -7.45 -5.60
N PRO A 283 8.65 -6.82 -5.11
CA PRO A 283 9.69 -7.53 -4.36
C PRO A 283 9.17 -8.27 -3.12
N SER A 284 8.14 -7.76 -2.42
CA SER A 284 7.53 -8.48 -1.30
C SER A 284 6.87 -9.79 -1.72
N SER A 285 6.26 -9.86 -2.91
CA SER A 285 5.68 -11.11 -3.43
C SER A 285 6.78 -12.12 -3.76
N VAL A 286 7.88 -11.67 -4.36
CA VAL A 286 9.04 -12.53 -4.66
C VAL A 286 9.66 -13.10 -3.37
N LEU A 287 9.90 -12.25 -2.37
CA LEU A 287 10.42 -12.67 -1.06
C LEU A 287 9.43 -13.56 -0.31
N GLY A 288 8.15 -13.22 -0.31
CA GLY A 288 7.09 -14.01 0.33
C GLY A 288 7.02 -15.43 -0.23
N ALA A 289 7.12 -15.58 -1.55
CA ALA A 289 7.19 -16.89 -2.20
C ALA A 289 8.46 -17.65 -1.83
N ALA A 290 9.62 -16.99 -1.85
CA ALA A 290 10.90 -17.59 -1.47
C ALA A 290 10.90 -18.08 -0.02
N GLU A 291 10.16 -17.42 0.87
CA GLU A 291 10.02 -17.79 2.28
C GLU A 291 8.80 -18.67 2.58
N GLY A 292 8.08 -19.14 1.57
CA GLY A 292 7.00 -20.10 1.71
C GLY A 292 5.68 -19.54 2.27
N LEU A 293 5.43 -18.22 2.14
CA LEU A 293 4.13 -17.63 2.49
C LEU A 293 3.05 -17.91 1.44
N GLY A 294 3.43 -18.26 0.22
CA GLY A 294 2.52 -18.51 -0.89
C GLY A 294 3.27 -18.70 -2.19
N THR A 295 2.58 -18.63 -3.32
CA THR A 295 3.20 -18.75 -4.64
C THR A 295 3.05 -17.48 -5.48
N ASN A 296 4.15 -17.05 -6.12
CA ASN A 296 4.18 -15.98 -7.11
C ASN A 296 4.21 -16.49 -8.55
N ARG A 297 3.92 -17.77 -8.76
CA ARG A 297 3.96 -18.43 -10.07
C ARG A 297 2.55 -18.63 -10.60
N MET A 298 2.21 -17.98 -11.72
CA MET A 298 0.89 -18.10 -12.33
C MET A 298 0.51 -19.54 -12.72
N ASP A 299 1.50 -20.37 -13.07
CA ASP A 299 1.28 -21.79 -13.40
C ASP A 299 0.94 -22.67 -12.17
N GLU A 300 1.21 -22.20 -10.97
CA GLU A 300 0.85 -22.83 -9.69
C GLU A 300 -0.45 -22.26 -9.09
N ILE A 301 -1.05 -21.23 -9.72
CA ILE A 301 -2.32 -20.64 -9.30
C ILE A 301 -3.44 -21.16 -10.18
N GLU A 302 -4.53 -21.61 -9.55
CA GLU A 302 -5.79 -21.92 -10.24
C GLU A 302 -6.65 -20.65 -10.28
N LEU A 303 -6.92 -20.14 -11.49
CA LEU A 303 -7.82 -19.00 -11.68
C LEU A 303 -9.25 -19.51 -11.83
N ALA A 304 -10.16 -19.01 -11.00
CA ALA A 304 -11.59 -19.32 -11.05
C ALA A 304 -12.41 -18.05 -11.35
N GLY A 305 -13.56 -18.20 -11.98
CA GLY A 305 -14.52 -17.11 -12.23
C GLY A 305 -14.30 -16.39 -13.56
N ALA A 306 -14.26 -15.06 -13.52
CA ALA A 306 -14.14 -14.25 -14.73
C ALA A 306 -12.81 -14.50 -15.45
N PRO A 307 -12.82 -14.70 -16.79
CA PRO A 307 -11.59 -14.90 -17.55
C PRO A 307 -10.66 -13.68 -17.47
N LEU A 308 -9.43 -13.88 -16.99
CA LEU A 308 -8.43 -12.82 -16.77
C LEU A 308 -8.28 -11.91 -18.01
N ASP A 309 -8.15 -12.50 -19.20
CA ASP A 309 -7.94 -11.76 -20.45
C ASP A 309 -9.13 -10.87 -20.87
N LYS A 310 -10.29 -11.08 -20.29
CA LYS A 310 -11.49 -10.26 -20.55
C LYS A 310 -11.64 -9.08 -19.60
N VAL A 311 -11.01 -9.15 -18.42
CA VAL A 311 -11.24 -8.17 -17.34
C VAL A 311 -9.96 -7.41 -16.93
N LYS A 312 -8.78 -7.82 -17.43
CA LYS A 312 -7.53 -7.11 -17.18
C LYS A 312 -7.52 -5.74 -17.87
N ARG A 313 -6.80 -4.80 -17.24
CA ARG A 313 -6.63 -3.43 -17.77
C ARG A 313 -5.23 -2.94 -17.49
N ARG A 314 -4.56 -2.33 -18.47
CA ARG A 314 -3.21 -1.78 -18.29
C ARG A 314 -3.24 -0.61 -17.31
N PHE A 315 -2.57 -0.79 -16.15
CA PHE A 315 -2.35 0.26 -15.16
C PHE A 315 -0.99 0.90 -15.39
N LYS A 316 -0.94 2.24 -15.27
CA LYS A 316 0.32 2.98 -15.22
C LYS A 316 1.12 2.55 -13.99
N ARG A 317 2.40 2.26 -14.17
CA ARG A 317 3.33 2.06 -13.06
C ARG A 317 3.77 3.40 -12.47
N GLN A 318 4.37 3.36 -11.29
CA GLN A 318 5.03 4.54 -10.73
C GLN A 318 6.15 5.03 -11.65
N ASN A 319 6.30 6.34 -11.77
CA ASN A 319 7.39 6.91 -12.54
C ASN A 319 8.72 6.78 -11.76
N ASN A 320 9.70 6.11 -12.34
CA ASN A 320 11.02 5.91 -11.74
C ASN A 320 12.07 6.94 -12.21
N ILE A 321 11.72 7.78 -13.18
CA ILE A 321 12.59 8.87 -13.68
C ILE A 321 12.02 10.18 -13.15
N LEU A 322 12.73 10.86 -12.27
CA LEU A 322 12.30 12.12 -11.67
C LEU A 322 13.00 13.35 -12.28
N GLN A 323 14.25 13.16 -12.73
CA GLN A 323 15.04 14.25 -13.31
C GLN A 323 14.36 14.80 -14.56
N GLY A 324 14.20 16.13 -14.63
CA GLY A 324 13.59 16.81 -15.77
C GLY A 324 12.07 16.67 -15.88
N GLN A 325 11.40 16.06 -14.89
CA GLN A 325 9.93 15.91 -14.91
C GLN A 325 9.17 17.08 -14.31
N TYR A 326 9.83 17.87 -13.46
CA TYR A 326 9.19 18.93 -12.70
C TYR A 326 9.71 20.31 -13.12
N PRO A 327 8.81 21.26 -13.45
CA PRO A 327 9.21 22.63 -13.82
C PRO A 327 9.89 23.33 -12.65
N ASN A 328 10.89 24.14 -12.93
CA ASN A 328 11.64 24.92 -11.95
C ASN A 328 12.29 24.09 -10.82
N VAL A 329 12.50 22.79 -11.05
CA VAL A 329 13.16 21.89 -10.09
C VAL A 329 14.40 21.27 -10.71
N ASN A 330 15.54 21.47 -10.07
CA ASN A 330 16.80 20.81 -10.37
C ASN A 330 17.04 19.68 -9.37
N LEU A 331 16.82 18.43 -9.79
CA LEU A 331 17.05 17.25 -8.95
C LEU A 331 18.47 16.74 -9.13
N VAL A 332 19.29 16.90 -8.10
CA VAL A 332 20.63 16.33 -8.00
C VAL A 332 20.55 15.03 -7.21
N MET A 333 20.27 13.95 -7.93
CA MET A 333 20.08 12.60 -7.36
C MET A 333 21.31 11.74 -7.63
N GLY A 334 21.97 11.32 -6.56
CA GLY A 334 22.97 10.27 -6.61
C GLY A 334 22.37 8.87 -6.42
N SER A 335 23.15 7.96 -5.82
CA SER A 335 22.64 6.66 -5.37
C SER A 335 21.61 6.88 -4.27
N THR A 336 20.33 6.88 -4.63
CA THR A 336 19.19 7.18 -3.76
C THR A 336 18.31 5.95 -3.61
N CYS A 337 17.88 5.63 -2.37
CA CYS A 337 16.98 4.50 -2.13
C CYS A 337 15.61 4.72 -2.76
N GLU A 338 15.18 3.72 -3.56
CA GLU A 338 13.90 3.73 -4.28
C GLU A 338 12.71 3.84 -3.32
N ALA A 339 12.67 2.99 -2.30
CA ALA A 339 11.61 2.95 -1.29
C ALA A 339 11.82 3.97 -0.15
N GLY A 340 12.72 4.93 -0.31
CA GLY A 340 13.05 5.95 0.68
C GLY A 340 12.96 7.36 0.10
N CYS A 341 14.09 8.06 0.10
CA CYS A 341 14.13 9.47 -0.30
C CYS A 341 13.59 9.73 -1.71
N LYS A 342 13.81 8.83 -2.67
CA LYS A 342 13.26 8.99 -4.03
C LYS A 342 11.73 9.02 -4.04
N ALA A 343 11.09 8.10 -3.31
CA ALA A 343 9.64 8.07 -3.20
C ALA A 343 9.08 9.29 -2.46
N ILE A 344 9.77 9.75 -1.40
CA ILE A 344 9.39 10.95 -0.64
C ILE A 344 9.43 12.19 -1.54
N VAL A 345 10.54 12.42 -2.23
CA VAL A 345 10.71 13.56 -3.14
C VAL A 345 9.64 13.54 -4.22
N ARG A 346 9.36 12.37 -4.81
CA ARG A 346 8.31 12.20 -5.82
C ARG A 346 6.94 12.62 -5.31
N ILE A 347 6.51 12.09 -4.16
CA ILE A 347 5.19 12.42 -3.57
C ILE A 347 5.04 13.93 -3.38
N GLN A 348 6.08 14.58 -2.86
CA GLN A 348 6.03 16.00 -2.56
C GLN A 348 6.02 16.85 -3.82
N LEU A 349 6.83 16.49 -4.82
CA LEU A 349 6.87 17.23 -6.09
C LEU A 349 5.59 17.04 -6.91
N ASP A 350 5.00 15.85 -6.90
CA ASP A 350 3.71 15.61 -7.56
C ASP A 350 2.61 16.51 -6.97
N GLN A 351 2.55 16.66 -5.65
CA GLN A 351 1.60 17.56 -4.99
C GLN A 351 1.81 19.03 -5.39
N LEU A 352 3.06 19.47 -5.36
CA LEU A 352 3.44 20.86 -5.71
C LEU A 352 3.21 21.17 -7.20
N GLN A 353 3.36 20.18 -8.06
CA GLN A 353 3.05 20.32 -9.48
C GLN A 353 1.55 20.38 -9.71
N ALA A 354 0.78 19.48 -9.07
CA ALA A 354 -0.66 19.42 -9.24
C ALA A 354 -1.39 20.68 -8.75
N ASP A 355 -0.89 21.32 -7.68
CA ASP A 355 -1.46 22.57 -7.16
C ASP A 355 -0.87 23.85 -7.80
N GLY A 356 0.01 23.69 -8.78
CA GLY A 356 0.65 24.79 -9.51
C GLY A 356 1.73 25.55 -8.74
N THR A 357 2.17 25.07 -7.56
CA THR A 357 3.21 25.76 -6.76
C THR A 357 4.54 25.80 -7.50
N LEU A 358 4.94 24.72 -8.19
CA LEU A 358 6.22 24.70 -8.93
C LEU A 358 6.28 25.73 -10.07
N GLN A 359 5.14 26.00 -10.70
CA GLN A 359 5.05 27.03 -11.76
C GLN A 359 5.16 28.44 -11.22
N ARG A 360 4.82 28.68 -9.94
CA ARG A 360 4.89 30.00 -9.28
C ARG A 360 6.25 30.29 -8.62
N LEU A 361 7.18 29.34 -8.64
CA LEU A 361 8.52 29.57 -8.13
C LEU A 361 9.24 30.63 -8.95
N GLU A 362 9.66 31.75 -8.32
CA GLU A 362 10.45 32.81 -8.96
C GLU A 362 11.89 32.38 -9.24
N LYS A 363 12.41 31.46 -8.43
CA LYS A 363 13.75 30.87 -8.57
C LYS A 363 13.64 29.36 -8.61
N PRO A 364 14.56 28.69 -9.31
CA PRO A 364 14.62 27.25 -9.29
C PRO A 364 14.79 26.70 -7.87
N LEU A 365 14.27 25.49 -7.65
CA LEU A 365 14.46 24.70 -6.44
C LEU A 365 15.48 23.61 -6.73
N THR A 366 16.62 23.61 -6.04
CA THR A 366 17.60 22.53 -6.15
C THR A 366 17.44 21.56 -4.99
N ILE A 367 17.25 20.26 -5.29
CA ILE A 367 17.07 19.20 -4.29
C ILE A 367 18.21 18.20 -4.41
N PHE A 368 18.98 18.06 -3.32
CA PHE A 368 20.01 17.03 -3.20
C PHE A 368 19.47 15.81 -2.45
N THR A 369 19.72 14.62 -2.98
CA THR A 369 19.39 13.35 -2.30
C THR A 369 20.29 12.21 -2.76
N GLY A 370 20.65 11.30 -1.86
CA GLY A 370 21.50 10.14 -2.13
C GLY A 370 23.00 10.41 -1.92
N LEU A 371 23.83 9.56 -2.53
CA LEU A 371 25.30 9.58 -2.48
C LEU A 371 25.90 9.77 -3.89
N GLN A 372 27.14 10.20 -3.96
CA GLN A 372 27.93 10.21 -5.21
C GLN A 372 27.36 11.14 -6.31
N PHE A 373 26.94 12.34 -5.94
CA PHE A 373 26.39 13.32 -6.87
C PHE A 373 27.36 14.47 -7.21
N GLU A 374 28.58 14.47 -6.70
CA GLU A 374 29.55 15.59 -6.89
C GLU A 374 29.84 15.87 -8.37
N GLN A 375 29.74 14.88 -9.23
CA GLN A 375 29.92 15.03 -10.68
C GLN A 375 28.80 15.83 -11.35
N HIS A 376 27.68 16.02 -10.68
CA HIS A 376 26.47 16.66 -11.20
C HIS A 376 26.19 18.05 -10.60
N ILE A 377 27.06 18.56 -9.75
CA ILE A 377 26.89 19.87 -9.06
C ILE A 377 27.30 21.04 -9.97
N ASN A 378 26.99 21.01 -11.24
CA ASN A 378 27.48 22.03 -12.16
C ASN A 378 26.69 23.35 -12.13
N LYS A 379 25.46 23.37 -11.62
CA LYS A 379 24.66 24.60 -11.46
C LYS A 379 23.66 24.41 -10.31
N VAL A 380 23.93 25.07 -9.21
CA VAL A 380 22.96 25.22 -8.12
C VAL A 380 22.40 26.62 -8.18
N GLU A 381 21.13 26.74 -8.47
CA GLU A 381 20.42 28.01 -8.55
C GLU A 381 19.23 28.00 -7.59
N GLY A 382 18.95 29.13 -6.97
CA GLY A 382 17.77 29.31 -6.14
C GLY A 382 17.85 28.70 -4.76
N ASP A 383 16.71 28.18 -4.26
CA ASP A 383 16.60 27.61 -2.92
C ASP A 383 17.11 26.16 -2.93
N VAL A 384 17.85 25.79 -1.88
CA VAL A 384 18.45 24.45 -1.77
C VAL A 384 17.76 23.64 -0.69
N LEU A 385 17.35 22.44 -1.06
CA LEU A 385 16.81 21.44 -0.15
C LEU A 385 17.73 20.22 -0.13
N ILE A 386 17.88 19.60 1.04
CA ILE A 386 18.66 18.38 1.25
C ILE A 386 17.76 17.33 1.88
N VAL A 387 17.65 16.17 1.23
CA VAL A 387 16.74 15.10 1.64
C VAL A 387 17.51 13.80 1.86
N GLY A 388 17.48 13.33 3.11
CA GLY A 388 18.16 12.12 3.58
C GLY A 388 19.60 12.35 4.05
N ASP A 389 20.04 11.54 5.01
CA ASP A 389 21.36 11.67 5.66
C ASP A 389 22.51 11.43 4.71
N CYS A 390 22.29 10.63 3.66
CA CYS A 390 23.28 10.42 2.61
C CYS A 390 23.76 11.72 1.97
N ALA A 391 22.88 12.73 1.85
CA ALA A 391 23.18 14.04 1.28
C ALA A 391 23.57 15.09 2.33
N LYS A 392 23.58 14.76 3.63
CA LYS A 392 23.82 15.69 4.74
C LYS A 392 25.11 16.50 4.61
N GLY A 393 26.17 15.92 4.04
CA GLY A 393 27.46 16.62 3.80
C GLY A 393 27.32 17.86 2.89
N MET A 394 26.23 18.00 2.14
CA MET A 394 25.96 19.19 1.35
C MET A 394 25.64 20.44 2.20
N LEU A 395 25.30 20.28 3.48
CA LEU A 395 25.13 21.40 4.41
C LEU A 395 26.43 22.21 4.59
N GLU A 396 27.59 21.61 4.43
CA GLU A 396 28.88 22.33 4.48
C GLU A 396 29.01 23.33 3.32
N LYS A 397 28.49 22.97 2.13
CA LYS A 397 28.51 23.80 0.93
C LYS A 397 27.32 24.78 0.87
N PHE A 398 26.19 24.39 1.46
CA PHE A 398 24.93 25.15 1.47
C PHE A 398 24.39 25.26 2.89
N PRO A 399 25.01 26.07 3.76
CA PRO A 399 24.65 26.13 5.19
C PRO A 399 23.23 26.69 5.45
N ASN A 400 22.63 27.36 4.48
CA ASN A 400 21.26 27.87 4.55
C ASN A 400 20.22 26.92 3.93
N ALA A 401 20.64 25.74 3.46
CA ALA A 401 19.73 24.76 2.89
C ALA A 401 18.78 24.21 3.96
N ARG A 402 17.53 23.98 3.57
CA ARG A 402 16.59 23.23 4.42
C ARG A 402 16.89 21.74 4.31
N TYR A 403 16.99 21.08 5.47
CA TYR A 403 17.36 19.67 5.56
C TYR A 403 16.22 18.82 6.14
N TRP A 404 15.94 17.69 5.49
CA TRP A 404 15.07 16.62 5.96
C TRP A 404 15.88 15.33 6.03
N GLY A 405 16.26 14.95 7.22
CA GLY A 405 16.97 13.71 7.54
C GLY A 405 16.75 13.35 9.00
N GLU A 406 17.66 12.58 9.58
CA GLU A 406 17.61 12.24 10.99
C GLU A 406 17.86 13.48 11.87
N CYS A 407 16.98 13.69 12.84
CA CYS A 407 17.12 14.70 13.87
C CYS A 407 16.57 14.16 15.20
N GLU A 408 16.73 14.91 16.29
CA GLU A 408 16.31 14.47 17.63
C GLU A 408 14.81 14.12 17.68
N GLU A 409 13.96 14.92 17.05
CA GLU A 409 12.52 14.70 16.96
C GLU A 409 12.15 13.54 16.01
N TYR A 410 12.94 13.36 14.94
CA TYR A 410 12.70 12.36 13.90
C TYR A 410 13.96 11.52 13.63
N PRO A 411 14.28 10.55 14.51
CA PRO A 411 15.55 9.84 14.50
C PRO A 411 15.62 8.72 13.45
N ASN A 412 15.29 9.04 12.20
CA ASN A 412 15.27 8.07 11.11
C ASN A 412 15.79 8.64 9.79
N CYS A 413 16.70 7.91 9.17
CA CYS A 413 17.33 8.31 7.92
C CYS A 413 16.33 8.47 6.78
N THR A 414 15.44 7.51 6.55
CA THR A 414 14.36 7.73 5.59
C THR A 414 13.41 8.76 6.19
N PRO A 415 13.46 10.03 5.76
CA PRO A 415 12.73 11.10 6.42
C PRO A 415 11.25 11.07 6.03
N ILE A 416 10.52 10.05 6.47
CA ILE A 416 9.07 9.91 6.20
C ILE A 416 8.31 11.15 6.68
N TRP A 417 8.78 11.80 7.73
CA TRP A 417 8.24 13.05 8.24
C TRP A 417 8.26 14.20 7.19
N ALA A 418 9.13 14.11 6.18
CA ALA A 418 9.12 15.07 5.07
C ALA A 418 7.83 15.02 4.23
N ASN A 419 6.99 14.00 4.41
CA ASN A 419 5.66 13.90 3.82
C ASN A 419 4.54 14.50 4.70
N ARG A 420 4.83 14.93 5.91
CA ARG A 420 3.80 15.52 6.79
C ARG A 420 3.30 16.85 6.25
N PRO A 421 1.99 17.15 6.40
CA PRO A 421 1.40 18.37 5.87
C PRO A 421 1.85 19.65 6.59
N ASP A 422 2.30 19.52 7.85
CA ASP A 422 2.69 20.65 8.71
C ASP A 422 4.18 21.03 8.60
N VAL A 423 5.08 20.07 8.46
CA VAL A 423 6.54 20.27 8.47
C VAL A 423 7.24 19.72 7.23
N GLY A 424 6.51 19.11 6.32
CA GLY A 424 7.06 18.45 5.13
C GLY A 424 7.54 19.40 4.05
N ILE A 425 8.15 18.82 3.02
CA ILE A 425 8.76 19.55 1.89
C ILE A 425 7.71 20.42 1.17
N ALA A 426 6.54 19.87 0.85
CA ALA A 426 5.52 20.62 0.13
C ALA A 426 5.02 21.84 0.90
N ASN A 427 4.83 21.71 2.22
CA ASN A 427 4.43 22.85 3.05
C ASN A 427 5.50 23.94 3.03
N TYR A 428 6.76 23.59 3.21
CA TYR A 428 7.87 24.55 3.16
C TYR A 428 7.94 25.28 1.82
N VAL A 429 7.83 24.57 0.70
CA VAL A 429 7.88 25.18 -0.64
C VAL A 429 6.68 26.10 -0.90
N ARG A 430 5.47 25.73 -0.44
CA ARG A 430 4.30 26.61 -0.49
C ARG A 430 4.50 27.90 0.32
N GLN A 431 5.13 27.80 1.50
CA GLN A 431 5.46 29.00 2.30
C GLN A 431 6.45 29.91 1.59
N LEU A 432 7.45 29.39 0.89
CA LEU A 432 8.37 30.19 0.09
C LEU A 432 7.64 31.04 -0.97
N THR A 433 6.65 30.47 -1.65
CA THR A 433 5.85 31.21 -2.65
C THR A 433 4.90 32.21 -2.00
N ALA A 434 4.26 31.88 -0.89
CA ALA A 434 3.30 32.75 -0.20
C ALA A 434 3.94 33.98 0.44
N VAL A 435 5.13 33.87 1.06
CA VAL A 435 5.87 34.98 1.66
C VAL A 435 6.29 36.01 0.59
N ARG A 436 6.65 35.53 -0.61
CA ARG A 436 7.05 36.39 -1.72
C ARG A 436 5.89 37.15 -2.33
N GLU A 437 4.71 36.54 -2.43
CA GLU A 437 3.48 37.20 -2.86
C GLU A 437 3.01 38.27 -1.87
N GLY A 438 3.26 38.09 -0.58
CA GLY A 438 2.94 39.10 0.48
C GLY A 438 3.84 40.34 0.50
N HIS A 439 5.03 40.27 -0.09
CA HIS A 439 5.95 41.41 -0.20
C HIS A 439 5.76 42.22 -1.49
N ALA A 440 4.95 41.75 -2.43
CA ALA A 440 4.60 42.42 -3.69
C ALA A 440 3.28 43.21 -3.60
N ARG A 441 2.68 43.30 -2.43
CA ARG A 441 1.52 44.14 -2.10
C ARG A 441 1.98 45.19 -1.05
#